data_2a9b1664d2360d4c06e81dc5ae8b189e
#
_entry.id   2a9b1664d2360d4c06e81dc5ae8b189e
#
_cell.length_a   1.000
_cell.length_b   1.000
_cell.length_c   1.000
_cell.angle_alpha   90.00
_cell.angle_beta   90.00
_cell.angle_gamma   90.00
#
_symmetry.space_group_name_H-M   'P 1'
#
loop_
_entity.id
_entity.type
_entity.pdbx_description
1 polymer ?
#
loop_
_entity_poly.entity_id
_entity_poly.type
_entity_poly.pdbx_seq_one_letter_code
_entity_poly.pdbx_strand_id
1 'polypeptide(L)'
;MTLLDQTAIEKYRKVSIEFTDPALIAKLRTILGRKYTLVELLEWIHEKVSWSDDQIERHNDPLEILAYGEGRCGEFSILFTALCLANEYRARLILDMSDHVWTEVWDEAKNRWVHVDPSEKRIDDPSMYERDWKKSLSNIYAFENGKMEDVTKSYKMQKSFNE
;
A
#
# COMPACT_ATOMS: atom_id res chain seq x y z
N MET A 1 14.04 -2.59 -18.19
CA MET A 1 12.66 -2.70 -17.66
C MET A 1 11.82 -3.49 -18.65
N THR A 2 11.18 -4.54 -18.17
CA THR A 2 10.35 -5.42 -18.99
C THR A 2 8.98 -4.78 -19.28
N LEU A 3 8.23 -5.37 -20.22
CA LEU A 3 6.85 -4.96 -20.50
C LEU A 3 5.94 -5.20 -19.28
N LEU A 4 6.15 -6.32 -18.57
CA LEU A 4 5.40 -6.62 -17.34
C LEU A 4 5.67 -5.57 -16.26
N ASP A 5 6.92 -5.12 -16.11
CA ASP A 5 7.27 -4.06 -15.17
C ASP A 5 6.55 -2.77 -15.50
N GLN A 6 6.54 -2.39 -16.78
CA GLN A 6 5.86 -1.18 -17.25
C GLN A 6 4.35 -1.25 -17.02
N THR A 7 3.76 -2.43 -17.22
CA THR A 7 2.33 -2.66 -16.98
C THR A 7 1.99 -2.50 -15.51
N ALA A 8 2.82 -3.05 -14.61
CA ALA A 8 2.62 -2.92 -13.16
C ALA A 8 2.77 -1.46 -12.72
N ILE A 9 3.77 -0.75 -13.22
CA ILE A 9 3.99 0.68 -12.92
C ILE A 9 2.76 1.49 -13.34
N GLU A 10 2.28 1.31 -14.57
CA GLU A 10 1.12 2.05 -15.07
C GLU A 10 -0.15 1.75 -14.27
N LYS A 11 -0.34 0.49 -13.87
CA LYS A 11 -1.48 0.09 -13.03
C LYS A 11 -1.51 0.88 -11.73
N TYR A 12 -0.42 0.88 -10.98
CA TYR A 12 -0.39 1.53 -9.66
C TYR A 12 -0.32 3.05 -9.77
N ARG A 13 0.33 3.57 -10.81
CA ARG A 13 0.31 5.00 -11.10
C ARG A 13 -1.12 5.48 -11.34
N LYS A 14 -1.88 4.77 -12.17
CA LYS A 14 -3.28 5.08 -12.47
C LYS A 14 -4.16 4.99 -11.20
N VAL A 15 -3.99 3.95 -10.41
CA VAL A 15 -4.71 3.79 -9.15
C VAL A 15 -4.45 4.98 -8.23
N SER A 16 -3.20 5.45 -8.14
CA SER A 16 -2.86 6.59 -7.30
C SER A 16 -3.54 7.88 -7.73
N ILE A 17 -3.83 8.04 -9.03
CA ILE A 17 -4.60 9.17 -9.54
C ILE A 17 -6.08 9.02 -9.15
N GLU A 18 -6.63 7.82 -9.27
CA GLU A 18 -8.03 7.54 -8.95
C GLU A 18 -8.35 7.79 -7.47
N PHE A 19 -7.37 7.65 -6.58
CA PHE A 19 -7.52 8.00 -5.16
C PHE A 19 -7.88 9.47 -4.92
N THR A 20 -7.63 10.35 -5.90
CA THR A 20 -7.93 11.77 -5.75
C THR A 20 -9.38 12.12 -6.11
N ASP A 21 -10.17 11.14 -6.56
CA ASP A 21 -11.58 11.34 -6.88
C ASP A 21 -12.37 11.70 -5.62
N PRO A 22 -12.94 12.92 -5.52
CA PRO A 22 -13.70 13.33 -4.34
C PRO A 22 -14.90 12.43 -4.04
N ALA A 23 -15.53 11.86 -5.07
CA ALA A 23 -16.67 10.96 -4.89
C ALA A 23 -16.26 9.67 -4.18
N LEU A 24 -15.11 9.10 -4.55
CA LEU A 24 -14.56 7.91 -3.90
C LEU A 24 -14.24 8.21 -2.42
N ILE A 25 -13.55 9.30 -2.16
CA ILE A 25 -13.17 9.72 -0.80
C ILE A 25 -14.41 9.94 0.06
N ALA A 26 -15.43 10.61 -0.47
CA ALA A 26 -16.67 10.84 0.26
C ALA A 26 -17.40 9.54 0.61
N LYS A 27 -17.44 8.58 -0.32
CA LYS A 27 -18.07 7.27 -0.07
C LYS A 27 -17.31 6.49 1.00
N LEU A 28 -15.99 6.49 0.96
CA LEU A 28 -15.19 5.80 1.96
C LEU A 28 -15.36 6.43 3.34
N ARG A 29 -15.41 7.75 3.44
CA ARG A 29 -15.72 8.44 4.70
C ARG A 29 -17.07 8.03 5.27
N THR A 30 -18.07 7.94 4.43
CA THR A 30 -19.42 7.51 4.84
C THR A 30 -19.38 6.07 5.35
N ILE A 31 -18.70 5.18 4.65
CA ILE A 31 -18.57 3.78 5.05
C ILE A 31 -17.88 3.65 6.40
N LEU A 32 -16.79 4.41 6.63
CA LEU A 32 -16.06 4.39 7.89
C LEU A 32 -16.87 5.01 9.03
N GLY A 33 -17.60 6.08 8.75
CA GLY A 33 -18.47 6.75 9.70
C GLY A 33 -17.80 7.58 10.79
N ARG A 34 -16.49 7.49 10.94
CA ARG A 34 -15.70 8.26 11.90
C ARG A 34 -14.24 8.30 11.47
N LYS A 35 -13.41 9.02 12.21
CA LYS A 35 -11.97 8.98 12.01
C LYS A 35 -11.36 7.80 12.77
N TYR A 36 -10.42 7.12 12.12
CA TYR A 36 -9.72 5.96 12.67
C TYR A 36 -8.21 6.26 12.79
N THR A 37 -7.56 5.64 13.76
CA THR A 37 -6.10 5.58 13.80
C THR A 37 -5.60 4.57 12.77
N LEU A 38 -4.30 4.56 12.49
CA LEU A 38 -3.72 3.58 11.55
C LEU A 38 -3.94 2.15 12.04
N VAL A 39 -3.75 1.90 13.33
CA VAL A 39 -3.99 0.57 13.92
C VAL A 39 -5.44 0.16 13.75
N GLU A 40 -6.37 1.07 14.04
CA GLU A 40 -7.80 0.81 13.88
C GLU A 40 -8.16 0.54 12.41
N LEU A 41 -7.55 1.25 11.47
CA LEU A 41 -7.78 1.00 10.04
C LEU A 41 -7.27 -0.38 9.61
N LEU A 42 -6.13 -0.80 10.13
CA LEU A 42 -5.61 -2.15 9.87
C LEU A 42 -6.55 -3.23 10.38
N GLU A 43 -7.07 -3.06 11.59
CA GLU A 43 -8.05 -3.99 12.16
C GLU A 43 -9.34 -4.00 11.34
N TRP A 44 -9.83 -2.82 10.96
CA TRP A 44 -11.05 -2.67 10.16
C TRP A 44 -10.94 -3.39 8.82
N ILE A 45 -9.82 -3.21 8.11
CA ILE A 45 -9.63 -3.84 6.80
C ILE A 45 -9.60 -5.37 6.91
N HIS A 46 -8.97 -5.91 7.96
CA HIS A 46 -8.92 -7.35 8.19
C HIS A 46 -10.26 -7.96 8.62
N GLU A 47 -11.17 -7.15 9.14
CA GLU A 47 -12.55 -7.57 9.38
C GLU A 47 -13.36 -7.64 8.09
N LYS A 48 -13.05 -6.80 7.12
CA LYS A 48 -13.84 -6.65 5.88
C LYS A 48 -13.28 -7.45 4.71
N VAL A 49 -11.98 -7.67 4.67
CA VAL A 49 -11.31 -8.34 3.56
C VAL A 49 -10.48 -9.48 4.10
N SER A 50 -10.64 -10.66 3.50
CA SER A 50 -9.87 -11.86 3.85
C SER A 50 -8.75 -12.07 2.84
N TRP A 51 -7.58 -12.49 3.34
CA TRP A 51 -6.50 -12.93 2.45
C TRP A 51 -6.89 -14.23 1.76
N SER A 52 -6.60 -14.35 0.47
CA SER A 52 -6.83 -15.58 -0.27
C SER A 52 -5.67 -15.87 -1.22
N ASP A 53 -5.12 -17.09 -1.14
CA ASP A 53 -4.15 -17.61 -2.08
C ASP A 53 -4.81 -18.34 -3.25
N ASP A 54 -6.12 -18.55 -3.15
CA ASP A 54 -6.87 -19.21 -4.19
C ASP A 54 -6.99 -18.33 -5.43
N GLN A 55 -7.46 -18.90 -6.53
CA GLN A 55 -7.75 -18.16 -7.73
C GLN A 55 -8.96 -17.27 -7.47
N ILE A 56 -8.72 -15.98 -7.30
CA ILE A 56 -9.75 -14.98 -6.99
C ILE A 56 -9.84 -13.96 -8.11
N GLU A 57 -10.99 -13.30 -8.17
CA GLU A 57 -11.16 -12.15 -9.03
C GLU A 57 -10.36 -10.97 -8.46
N ARG A 58 -9.58 -10.30 -9.32
CA ARG A 58 -8.72 -9.22 -8.89
C ARG A 58 -9.36 -7.87 -9.16
N HIS A 59 -9.25 -6.96 -8.20
CA HIS A 59 -9.85 -5.63 -8.26
C HIS A 59 -8.85 -4.53 -7.94
N ASN A 60 -9.03 -3.37 -8.58
CA ASN A 60 -8.20 -2.18 -8.33
C ASN A 60 -9.01 -1.03 -7.75
N ASP A 61 -10.33 -1.12 -7.73
CA ASP A 61 -11.21 -0.12 -7.16
C ASP A 61 -11.47 -0.45 -5.70
N PRO A 62 -11.21 0.49 -4.77
CA PRO A 62 -11.42 0.24 -3.33
C PRO A 62 -12.84 -0.22 -2.98
N LEU A 63 -13.87 0.31 -3.65
CA LEU A 63 -15.26 -0.09 -3.40
C LEU A 63 -15.54 -1.50 -3.88
N GLU A 64 -14.96 -1.91 -5.00
CA GLU A 64 -15.08 -3.27 -5.51
C GLU A 64 -14.34 -4.27 -4.61
N ILE A 65 -13.17 -3.88 -4.08
CA ILE A 65 -12.42 -4.71 -3.14
C ILE A 65 -13.26 -4.98 -1.90
N LEU A 66 -13.89 -3.95 -1.34
CA LEU A 66 -14.79 -4.09 -0.19
C LEU A 66 -15.97 -5.00 -0.50
N ALA A 67 -16.60 -4.83 -1.66
CA ALA A 67 -17.75 -5.63 -2.05
C ALA A 67 -17.39 -7.09 -2.27
N TYR A 68 -16.23 -7.35 -2.85
CA TYR A 68 -15.75 -8.71 -3.09
C TYR A 68 -15.31 -9.42 -1.80
N GLY A 69 -14.64 -8.71 -0.90
CA GLY A 69 -14.28 -9.20 0.43
C GLY A 69 -13.07 -10.12 0.49
N GLU A 70 -12.34 -10.29 -0.59
CA GLU A 70 -11.11 -11.10 -0.62
C GLU A 70 -10.03 -10.38 -1.42
N GLY A 71 -8.76 -10.62 -1.08
CA GLY A 71 -7.66 -10.01 -1.81
C GLY A 71 -6.31 -10.51 -1.38
N ARG A 72 -5.29 -9.99 -2.06
CA ARG A 72 -3.88 -10.19 -1.76
C ARG A 72 -3.24 -8.86 -1.42
N CYS A 73 -1.91 -8.80 -1.37
CA CYS A 73 -1.20 -7.58 -0.97
C CYS A 73 -1.61 -6.35 -1.78
N GLY A 74 -1.88 -6.51 -3.08
CA GLY A 74 -2.32 -5.42 -3.94
C GLY A 74 -3.66 -4.85 -3.50
N GLU A 75 -4.67 -5.69 -3.31
CA GLU A 75 -6.00 -5.28 -2.87
C GLU A 75 -5.95 -4.66 -1.47
N PHE A 76 -5.26 -5.30 -0.52
CA PHE A 76 -5.10 -4.75 0.83
C PHE A 76 -4.48 -3.36 0.80
N SER A 77 -3.42 -3.18 0.01
CA SER A 77 -2.70 -1.90 -0.04
C SER A 77 -3.47 -0.81 -0.77
N ILE A 78 -4.15 -1.14 -1.86
CA ILE A 78 -5.01 -0.20 -2.57
C ILE A 78 -6.13 0.30 -1.65
N LEU A 79 -6.83 -0.62 -0.99
CA LEU A 79 -7.92 -0.24 -0.09
C LEU A 79 -7.40 0.55 1.11
N PHE A 80 -6.33 0.09 1.73
CA PHE A 80 -5.77 0.76 2.92
C PHE A 80 -5.31 2.18 2.59
N THR A 81 -4.61 2.36 1.47
CA THR A 81 -4.15 3.70 1.06
C THR A 81 -5.33 4.64 0.84
N ALA A 82 -6.38 4.16 0.16
CA ALA A 82 -7.60 4.94 -0.05
C ALA A 82 -8.30 5.29 1.28
N LEU A 83 -8.36 4.36 2.22
CA LEU A 83 -8.92 4.60 3.55
C LEU A 83 -8.11 5.63 4.34
N CYS A 84 -6.79 5.59 4.24
CA CYS A 84 -5.93 6.60 4.86
C CYS A 84 -6.24 7.99 4.32
N LEU A 85 -6.37 8.12 3.00
CA LEU A 85 -6.73 9.40 2.38
C LEU A 85 -8.12 9.87 2.82
N ALA A 86 -9.07 8.96 2.93
CA ALA A 86 -10.41 9.28 3.44
C ALA A 86 -10.39 9.74 4.91
N ASN A 87 -9.41 9.28 5.68
CA ASN A 87 -9.18 9.71 7.07
C ASN A 87 -8.27 10.94 7.19
N GLU A 88 -8.00 11.60 6.07
CA GLU A 88 -7.18 12.82 6.03
C GLU A 88 -5.69 12.60 6.33
N TYR A 89 -5.22 11.36 6.22
CA TYR A 89 -3.79 11.08 6.20
C TYR A 89 -3.25 11.30 4.79
N ARG A 90 -2.02 11.76 4.69
CA ARG A 90 -1.29 11.72 3.43
C ARG A 90 -0.70 10.33 3.28
N ALA A 91 -0.99 9.64 2.19
CA ALA A 91 -0.56 8.26 1.97
C ALA A 91 -0.26 7.99 0.51
N ARG A 92 0.59 6.99 0.27
CA ARG A 92 0.98 6.59 -1.09
C ARG A 92 1.18 5.08 -1.19
N LEU A 93 1.07 4.56 -2.42
CA LEU A 93 1.30 3.14 -2.72
C LEU A 93 2.78 2.88 -2.97
N ILE A 94 3.25 1.74 -2.51
CA ILE A 94 4.63 1.29 -2.70
C ILE A 94 4.62 -0.03 -3.45
N LEU A 95 5.37 -0.09 -4.54
CA LEU A 95 5.51 -1.29 -5.37
C LEU A 95 6.96 -1.74 -5.39
N ASP A 96 7.21 -2.96 -4.91
CA ASP A 96 8.45 -3.67 -5.13
C ASP A 96 8.32 -4.48 -6.42
N MET A 97 9.18 -4.20 -7.37
CA MET A 97 9.12 -4.84 -8.70
C MET A 97 9.33 -6.36 -8.65
N SER A 98 9.84 -6.89 -7.52
CA SER A 98 9.97 -8.34 -7.32
C SER A 98 8.68 -9.02 -6.85
N ASP A 99 7.59 -8.28 -6.71
CA ASP A 99 6.24 -8.79 -6.45
C ASP A 99 5.71 -8.60 -5.03
N HIS A 100 5.68 -7.36 -4.56
CA HIS A 100 4.94 -7.03 -3.35
C HIS A 100 4.48 -5.58 -3.36
N VAL A 101 3.38 -5.28 -2.66
CA VAL A 101 2.79 -3.95 -2.60
C VAL A 101 2.45 -3.63 -1.16
N TRP A 102 2.74 -2.40 -0.74
CA TRP A 102 2.37 -1.91 0.58
C TRP A 102 2.09 -0.41 0.54
N THR A 103 2.03 0.22 1.69
CA THR A 103 1.64 1.62 1.84
C THR A 103 2.69 2.40 2.62
N GLU A 104 2.81 3.68 2.34
CA GLU A 104 3.50 4.63 3.22
C GLU A 104 2.54 5.74 3.61
N VAL A 105 2.62 6.15 4.88
CA VAL A 105 1.81 7.22 5.43
C VAL A 105 2.77 8.30 5.96
N TRP A 106 2.51 9.56 5.60
CA TRP A 106 3.31 10.67 6.09
C TRP A 106 3.01 10.93 7.57
N ASP A 107 4.05 10.99 8.39
CA ASP A 107 3.95 11.30 9.81
C ASP A 107 4.52 12.70 10.06
N GLU A 108 3.65 13.64 10.38
CA GLU A 108 4.05 15.04 10.62
C GLU A 108 4.97 15.18 11.82
N ALA A 109 4.74 14.42 12.89
CA ALA A 109 5.55 14.50 14.10
C ALA A 109 6.97 13.97 13.86
N LYS A 110 7.09 12.91 13.08
CA LYS A 110 8.39 12.31 12.73
C LYS A 110 9.04 12.98 11.52
N ASN A 111 8.29 13.80 10.80
CA ASN A 111 8.73 14.45 9.57
C ASN A 111 9.32 13.46 8.55
N ARG A 112 8.63 12.34 8.35
CA ARG A 112 9.03 11.32 7.38
C ARG A 112 7.87 10.40 7.01
N TRP A 113 8.07 9.66 5.92
CA TRP A 113 7.16 8.58 5.54
C TRP A 113 7.32 7.41 6.50
N VAL A 114 6.20 6.80 6.87
CA VAL A 114 6.16 5.61 7.73
C VAL A 114 5.64 4.44 6.91
N HIS A 115 6.40 3.36 6.90
CA HIS A 115 6.03 2.10 6.27
C HIS A 115 4.81 1.49 6.97
N VAL A 116 3.83 1.05 6.18
CA VAL A 116 2.69 0.27 6.67
C VAL A 116 2.43 -0.86 5.67
N ASP A 117 2.49 -2.11 6.13
CA ASP A 117 2.10 -3.25 5.31
C ASP A 117 0.73 -3.74 5.75
N PRO A 118 -0.33 -3.43 4.99
CA PRO A 118 -1.69 -3.76 5.42
C PRO A 118 -1.96 -5.26 5.44
N SER A 119 -1.40 -6.04 4.52
CA SER A 119 -1.63 -7.48 4.50
C SER A 119 -0.97 -8.19 5.67
N GLU A 120 0.12 -7.65 6.20
CA GLU A 120 0.89 -8.21 7.32
C GLU A 120 0.58 -7.53 8.67
N LYS A 121 -0.22 -6.48 8.67
CA LYS A 121 -0.51 -5.67 9.87
C LYS A 121 0.76 -5.12 10.53
N ARG A 122 1.71 -4.65 9.73
CA ARG A 122 2.98 -4.10 10.25
C ARG A 122 3.03 -2.59 10.04
N ILE A 123 3.51 -1.88 11.05
CA ILE A 123 3.71 -0.44 11.01
C ILE A 123 5.15 -0.11 11.37
N ASP A 124 5.79 0.73 10.54
CA ASP A 124 7.13 1.27 10.77
C ASP A 124 8.21 0.18 10.94
N ASP A 125 8.17 -0.80 10.06
CA ASP A 125 9.15 -1.90 10.03
C ASP A 125 9.64 -2.16 8.59
N PRO A 126 10.30 -1.18 7.96
CA PRO A 126 10.67 -1.30 6.55
C PRO A 126 11.70 -2.39 6.26
N SER A 127 12.43 -2.85 7.27
CA SER A 127 13.41 -3.93 7.10
C SER A 127 12.82 -5.32 7.17
N MET A 128 11.51 -5.44 7.44
CA MET A 128 10.84 -6.75 7.61
C MET A 128 11.04 -7.69 6.41
N TYR A 129 11.06 -7.16 5.22
CA TYR A 129 11.14 -7.98 4.01
C TYR A 129 12.48 -8.68 3.88
N GLU A 130 13.57 -7.97 4.08
CA GLU A 130 14.92 -8.55 4.05
C GLU A 130 15.21 -9.37 5.29
N ARG A 131 14.80 -8.88 6.46
CA ARG A 131 15.09 -9.52 7.75
C ARG A 131 14.27 -10.79 7.96
N ASP A 132 12.94 -10.69 7.86
CA ASP A 132 12.04 -11.80 8.23
C ASP A 132 11.75 -12.73 7.05
N TRP A 133 11.59 -12.19 5.85
CA TRP A 133 11.25 -12.98 4.68
C TRP A 133 12.47 -13.43 3.90
N LYS A 134 13.65 -12.91 4.22
CA LYS A 134 14.89 -13.16 3.48
C LYS A 134 14.72 -12.85 2.00
N LYS A 135 13.88 -11.85 1.70
CA LYS A 135 13.53 -11.48 0.35
C LYS A 135 14.65 -10.67 -0.30
N SER A 136 14.96 -11.02 -1.55
CA SER A 136 15.82 -10.18 -2.38
C SER A 136 14.96 -9.10 -3.03
N LEU A 137 15.05 -7.89 -2.50
CA LEU A 137 14.27 -6.76 -3.00
C LEU A 137 14.81 -6.26 -4.33
N SER A 138 13.90 -5.89 -5.21
CA SER A 138 14.21 -5.28 -6.49
C SER A 138 14.15 -3.74 -6.38
N ASN A 139 13.84 -3.04 -7.47
CA ASN A 139 13.57 -1.61 -7.43
C ASN A 139 12.21 -1.37 -6.78
N ILE A 140 12.13 -0.35 -5.94
CA ILE A 140 10.92 -0.02 -5.18
C ILE A 140 10.51 1.39 -5.50
N TYR A 141 9.25 1.55 -5.92
CA TYR A 141 8.70 2.83 -6.35
C TYR A 141 7.48 3.22 -5.51
N ALA A 142 7.40 4.51 -5.20
CA ALA A 142 6.24 5.10 -4.55
C ALA A 142 5.39 5.84 -5.58
N PHE A 143 4.08 5.73 -5.44
CA PHE A 143 3.12 6.41 -6.33
C PHE A 143 2.18 7.28 -5.50
N GLU A 144 2.21 8.59 -5.79
CA GLU A 144 1.33 9.56 -5.16
C GLU A 144 0.77 10.48 -6.25
N ASN A 145 -0.54 10.46 -6.42
CA ASN A 145 -1.23 11.29 -7.42
C ASN A 145 -0.57 11.24 -8.80
N GLY A 146 -0.25 10.06 -9.26
CA GLY A 146 0.37 9.82 -10.56
C GLY A 146 1.87 10.08 -10.63
N LYS A 147 2.48 10.58 -9.58
CA LYS A 147 3.93 10.80 -9.49
C LYS A 147 4.63 9.56 -9.00
N MET A 148 5.74 9.21 -9.62
CA MET A 148 6.55 8.05 -9.26
C MET A 148 7.88 8.51 -8.66
N GLU A 149 8.25 7.94 -7.52
CA GLU A 149 9.52 8.21 -6.85
C GLU A 149 10.21 6.89 -6.54
N ASP A 150 11.53 6.82 -6.80
CA ASP A 150 12.33 5.66 -6.41
C ASP A 150 12.65 5.75 -4.92
N VAL A 151 12.15 4.78 -4.15
CA VAL A 151 12.34 4.71 -2.70
C VAL A 151 13.12 3.46 -2.28
N THR A 152 13.82 2.84 -3.21
CA THR A 152 14.56 1.60 -2.99
C THR A 152 15.47 1.68 -1.76
N LYS A 153 16.15 2.80 -1.56
CA LYS A 153 17.09 2.98 -0.44
C LYS A 153 16.42 2.95 0.93
N SER A 154 15.12 3.22 1.01
CA SER A 154 14.38 3.16 2.26
C SER A 154 14.14 1.74 2.72
N TYR A 155 14.25 0.77 1.84
CA TYR A 155 13.90 -0.63 2.09
C TYR A 155 15.06 -1.60 1.97
N LYS A 156 16.01 -1.33 1.07
CA LYS A 156 17.22 -2.13 0.97
C LYS A 156 18.22 -1.66 2.00
N MET A 157 18.59 -2.57 2.90
CA MET A 157 19.62 -2.28 3.89
C MET A 157 20.97 -2.19 3.20
N GLN A 158 21.74 -1.14 3.52
CA GLN A 158 23.11 -1.04 3.04
C GLN A 158 23.97 -2.04 3.81
N LYS A 159 24.74 -2.84 3.08
CA LYS A 159 25.72 -3.71 3.68
C LYS A 159 26.89 -2.86 4.14
N SER A 160 27.40 -3.15 5.33
CA SER A 160 28.62 -2.50 5.79
C SER A 160 29.82 -3.02 5.01
N PHE A 161 30.92 -2.24 5.01
CA PHE A 161 32.16 -2.66 4.33
C PHE A 161 32.77 -3.93 4.91
N ASN A 162 32.36 -4.34 6.10
CA ASN A 162 32.88 -5.49 6.80
C ASN A 162 32.07 -6.75 6.63
N GLU A 163 31.06 -6.70 5.83
CA GLU A 163 30.19 -7.85 5.54
C GLU A 163 30.66 -8.64 4.34
#